data_705ac3a9526161cb58350b44423f0ab8
#
_entry.id   705ac3a9526161cb58350b44423f0ab8
#
_cell.length_a   1.000
_cell.length_b   1.000
_cell.length_c   1.000
_cell.angle_alpha   90.00
_cell.angle_beta   90.00
_cell.angle_gamma   90.00
#
_symmetry.space_group_name_H-M   'P 1'
#
loop_
_entity.id
_entity.type
_entity.pdbx_description
1 polymer ?
#
loop_
_entity_poly.entity_id
_entity_poly.type
_entity_poly.pdbx_seq_one_letter_code
_entity_poly.pdbx_strand_id
1 'polypeptide(L)'
;QHALLHSLDIEAYLLVGYSLGAISAARMIASKETPQSVLLAGMGHGLTIPSGRGDAFVDALAGVTPTSDPFAAMVVGYVKRTKGDPVALAQVMRGRKSVSEAALSRWDLPCLVLNGVDDTDNGSGDALAAMIPGAVSQTIPGNHMDAIFKPDFAAAISEWLRKQDRKR
;
A
#
# COMPACT_ATOMS: atom_id res chain seq x y z
N GLN A 1 -7.94 -13.56 -3.68
CA GLN A 1 -6.90 -13.29 -4.70
C GLN A 1 -6.17 -14.59 -5.07
N HIS A 2 -5.72 -15.40 -4.10
CA HIS A 2 -5.10 -16.71 -4.35
C HIS A 2 -5.97 -17.61 -5.25
N ALA A 3 -7.24 -17.82 -4.89
CA ALA A 3 -8.15 -18.62 -5.69
C ALA A 3 -8.31 -18.10 -7.13
N LEU A 4 -8.24 -16.78 -7.33
CA LEU A 4 -8.30 -16.17 -8.66
C LEU A 4 -7.04 -16.47 -9.47
N LEU A 5 -5.85 -16.28 -8.91
CA LEU A 5 -4.59 -16.62 -9.58
C LEU A 5 -4.56 -18.08 -10.00
N HIS A 6 -4.93 -18.96 -9.09
CA HIS A 6 -5.03 -20.40 -9.36
C HIS A 6 -6.06 -20.73 -10.46
N SER A 7 -7.26 -20.10 -10.44
CA SER A 7 -8.29 -20.34 -11.44
C SER A 7 -7.93 -19.83 -12.85
N LEU A 8 -6.94 -18.95 -12.93
CA LEU A 8 -6.42 -18.39 -14.18
C LEU A 8 -5.09 -19.02 -14.61
N ASP A 9 -4.63 -20.07 -13.91
CA ASP A 9 -3.35 -20.73 -14.12
C ASP A 9 -2.15 -19.75 -14.14
N ILE A 10 -2.22 -18.69 -13.29
CA ILE A 10 -1.16 -17.69 -13.17
C ILE A 10 -0.15 -18.18 -12.11
N GLU A 11 0.97 -18.73 -12.58
CA GLU A 11 2.06 -19.22 -11.71
C GLU A 11 3.14 -18.16 -11.48
N ALA A 12 3.37 -17.28 -12.45
CA ALA A 12 4.42 -16.27 -12.40
C ALA A 12 3.83 -14.86 -12.60
N TYR A 13 4.01 -13.99 -11.61
CA TYR A 13 3.47 -12.63 -11.65
C TYR A 13 4.33 -11.65 -10.85
N LEU A 14 4.18 -10.38 -11.19
CA LEU A 14 4.71 -9.24 -10.45
C LEU A 14 3.55 -8.60 -9.69
N LEU A 15 3.77 -8.26 -8.43
CA LEU A 15 2.72 -7.73 -7.58
C LEU A 15 2.95 -6.24 -7.31
N VAL A 16 1.96 -5.42 -7.64
CA VAL A 16 2.02 -3.96 -7.41
C VAL A 16 0.80 -3.55 -6.59
N GLY A 17 1.02 -2.81 -5.52
CA GLY A 17 -0.05 -2.28 -4.68
C GLY A 17 0.20 -0.84 -4.28
N TYR A 18 -0.84 0.00 -4.30
CA TYR A 18 -0.82 1.38 -3.82
C TYR A 18 -1.70 1.51 -2.57
N SER A 19 -1.19 2.14 -1.50
CA SER A 19 -1.94 2.40 -0.26
C SER A 19 -2.61 1.13 0.28
N LEU A 20 -3.93 1.03 0.31
CA LEU A 20 -4.66 -0.18 0.70
C LEU A 20 -4.29 -1.41 -0.17
N GLY A 21 -3.97 -1.18 -1.44
CA GLY A 21 -3.43 -2.20 -2.33
C GLY A 21 -2.06 -2.71 -1.88
N ALA A 22 -1.20 -1.86 -1.34
CA ALA A 22 0.10 -2.27 -0.78
C ALA A 22 -0.08 -3.13 0.47
N ILE A 23 -1.04 -2.80 1.34
CA ILE A 23 -1.40 -3.63 2.49
C ILE A 23 -1.89 -5.01 2.01
N SER A 24 -2.74 -5.04 0.99
CA SER A 24 -3.26 -6.28 0.42
C SER A 24 -2.15 -7.13 -0.18
N ALA A 25 -1.22 -6.51 -0.93
CA ALA A 25 -0.06 -7.19 -1.52
C ALA A 25 0.85 -7.79 -0.45
N ALA A 26 1.18 -7.01 0.58
CA ALA A 26 2.01 -7.48 1.69
C ALA A 26 1.35 -8.66 2.45
N ARG A 27 0.04 -8.62 2.62
CA ARG A 27 -0.72 -9.72 3.25
C ARG A 27 -0.79 -10.98 2.38
N MET A 28 -0.86 -10.84 1.06
CA MET A 28 -0.76 -11.98 0.15
C MET A 28 0.55 -12.73 0.38
N ILE A 29 1.68 -12.01 0.39
CA ILE A 29 3.00 -12.60 0.62
C ILE A 29 3.08 -13.21 2.04
N ALA A 30 2.59 -12.51 3.06
CA ALA A 30 2.54 -13.05 4.42
C ALA A 30 1.65 -14.31 4.54
N SER A 31 0.71 -14.51 3.60
CA SER A 31 -0.14 -15.70 3.48
C SER A 31 0.41 -16.74 2.50
N LYS A 32 1.72 -16.70 2.24
CA LYS A 32 2.50 -17.64 1.41
C LYS A 32 2.31 -17.51 -0.11
N GLU A 33 1.79 -16.38 -0.60
CA GLU A 33 1.92 -16.07 -2.02
C GLU A 33 3.38 -15.75 -2.37
N THR A 34 3.81 -16.19 -3.53
CA THR A 34 5.21 -16.08 -3.98
C THR A 34 5.30 -15.35 -5.32
N PRO A 35 4.98 -14.04 -5.37
CA PRO A 35 5.21 -13.26 -6.57
C PRO A 35 6.72 -13.19 -6.87
N GLN A 36 7.07 -12.98 -8.12
CA GLN A 36 8.48 -12.84 -8.54
C GLN A 36 9.13 -11.55 -8.02
N SER A 37 8.35 -10.51 -7.81
CA SER A 37 8.74 -9.29 -7.09
C SER A 37 7.52 -8.53 -6.61
N VAL A 38 7.72 -7.59 -5.69
CA VAL A 38 6.65 -6.73 -5.18
C VAL A 38 7.04 -5.27 -5.22
N LEU A 39 6.06 -4.42 -5.54
CA LEU A 39 6.16 -2.97 -5.42
C LEU A 39 5.07 -2.50 -4.46
N LEU A 40 5.48 -1.90 -3.34
CA LEU A 40 4.61 -1.31 -2.32
C LEU A 40 4.67 0.20 -2.48
N ALA A 41 3.62 0.81 -2.99
CA ALA A 41 3.57 2.25 -3.20
C ALA A 41 2.60 2.94 -2.23
N GLY A 42 2.89 4.19 -1.86
CA GLY A 42 2.09 4.96 -0.92
C GLY A 42 1.98 4.28 0.46
N MET A 43 3.05 3.60 0.88
CA MET A 43 3.09 2.84 2.11
C MET A 43 4.46 2.96 2.79
N GLY A 44 4.44 3.21 4.09
CA GLY A 44 5.61 3.22 4.93
C GLY A 44 5.50 2.23 6.09
N HIS A 45 6.29 2.43 7.14
CA HIS A 45 6.33 1.56 8.33
C HIS A 45 4.97 1.42 9.03
N GLY A 46 3.99 2.27 8.75
CA GLY A 46 2.61 2.11 9.19
C GLY A 46 1.96 0.78 8.77
N LEU A 47 2.53 0.06 7.79
CA LEU A 47 2.16 -1.30 7.44
C LEU A 47 2.24 -2.27 8.63
N THR A 48 3.17 -2.06 9.55
CA THR A 48 3.39 -2.93 10.71
C THR A 48 2.56 -2.56 11.93
N ILE A 49 1.88 -1.40 11.90
CA ILE A 49 1.11 -0.89 13.04
C ILE A 49 -0.33 -1.44 12.97
N PRO A 50 -0.80 -2.17 14.01
CA PRO A 50 -2.14 -2.78 13.99
C PRO A 50 -3.30 -1.79 13.93
N SER A 51 -3.14 -0.62 14.55
CA SER A 51 -4.11 0.48 14.59
C SER A 51 -3.48 1.76 14.00
N GLY A 52 -4.25 2.80 13.84
CA GLY A 52 -3.75 4.09 13.38
C GLY A 52 -4.68 4.71 12.34
N ARG A 53 -4.15 5.11 11.18
CA ARG A 53 -4.92 5.86 10.19
C ARG A 53 -6.21 5.17 9.71
N GLY A 54 -6.26 3.83 9.78
CA GLY A 54 -7.47 3.07 9.48
C GLY A 54 -8.60 3.33 10.47
N ASP A 55 -8.29 3.45 11.74
CA ASP A 55 -9.28 3.76 12.78
C ASP A 55 -9.76 5.20 12.64
N ALA A 56 -8.84 6.16 12.42
CA ALA A 56 -9.20 7.55 12.15
C ALA A 56 -10.09 7.70 10.91
N PHE A 57 -9.85 6.88 9.87
CA PHE A 57 -10.71 6.84 8.68
C PHE A 57 -12.14 6.35 9.01
N VAL A 58 -12.23 5.28 9.81
CA VAL A 58 -13.52 4.74 10.27
C VAL A 58 -14.27 5.76 11.13
N ASP A 59 -13.57 6.42 12.05
CA ASP A 59 -14.15 7.42 12.95
C ASP A 59 -14.66 8.65 12.17
N ALA A 60 -13.94 9.06 11.14
CA ALA A 60 -14.37 10.12 10.24
C ALA A 60 -15.66 9.74 9.48
N LEU A 61 -15.75 8.52 8.96
CA LEU A 61 -16.93 8.03 8.25
C LEU A 61 -18.13 7.82 9.19
N ALA A 62 -17.89 7.45 10.43
CA ALA A 62 -18.92 7.29 11.46
C ALA A 62 -19.38 8.62 12.07
N GLY A 63 -18.74 9.74 11.73
CA GLY A 63 -19.03 11.05 12.31
C GLY A 63 -18.55 11.21 13.76
N VAL A 64 -17.69 10.32 14.24
CA VAL A 64 -17.05 10.40 15.57
C VAL A 64 -16.05 11.56 15.58
N THR A 65 -15.25 11.68 14.53
CA THR A 65 -14.38 12.84 14.32
C THR A 65 -15.14 13.88 13.48
N PRO A 66 -15.29 15.13 13.97
CA PRO A 66 -16.04 16.15 13.25
C PRO A 66 -15.28 16.61 11.99
N THR A 67 -16.01 17.09 10.99
CA THR A 67 -15.43 17.58 9.72
C THR A 67 -14.69 18.93 9.87
N SER A 68 -14.59 19.49 11.06
CA SER A 68 -13.62 20.55 11.39
C SER A 68 -12.18 20.01 11.46
N ASP A 69 -11.99 18.71 11.68
CA ASP A 69 -10.72 18.04 11.54
C ASP A 69 -10.35 17.89 10.04
N PRO A 70 -9.16 18.32 9.60
CA PRO A 70 -8.77 18.30 8.19
C PRO A 70 -8.76 16.89 7.57
N PHE A 71 -8.35 15.86 8.33
CA PHE A 71 -8.34 14.50 7.86
C PHE A 71 -9.77 13.95 7.70
N ALA A 72 -10.63 14.17 8.68
CA ALA A 72 -12.05 13.79 8.59
C ALA A 72 -12.74 14.49 7.42
N ALA A 73 -12.50 15.79 7.21
CA ALA A 73 -13.03 16.54 6.07
C ALA A 73 -12.58 15.93 4.74
N MET A 74 -11.31 15.58 4.63
CA MET A 74 -10.73 14.94 3.44
C MET A 74 -11.39 13.58 3.18
N VAL A 75 -11.51 12.71 4.18
CA VAL A 75 -12.12 11.37 4.07
C VAL A 75 -13.57 11.48 3.62
N VAL A 76 -14.39 12.29 4.31
CA VAL A 76 -15.82 12.48 3.98
C VAL A 76 -15.98 13.10 2.59
N GLY A 77 -15.13 14.08 2.25
CA GLY A 77 -15.13 14.72 0.93
C GLY A 77 -14.76 13.74 -0.20
N TYR A 78 -13.77 12.88 0.05
CA TYR A 78 -13.37 11.84 -0.90
C TYR A 78 -14.53 10.85 -1.17
N VAL A 79 -15.14 10.32 -0.11
CA VAL A 79 -16.25 9.35 -0.25
C VAL A 79 -17.45 9.96 -0.96
N LYS A 80 -17.81 11.21 -0.64
CA LYS A 80 -18.89 11.93 -1.35
C LYS A 80 -18.56 12.12 -2.85
N ARG A 81 -17.35 12.55 -3.18
CA ARG A 81 -16.93 12.80 -4.56
C ARG A 81 -16.90 11.53 -5.41
N THR A 82 -16.45 10.42 -4.82
CA THR A 82 -16.37 9.11 -5.50
C THR A 82 -17.70 8.35 -5.48
N LYS A 83 -18.74 8.89 -4.80
CA LYS A 83 -20.01 8.18 -4.56
C LYS A 83 -19.83 6.83 -3.89
N GLY A 84 -18.79 6.71 -3.06
CA GLY A 84 -18.47 5.49 -2.31
C GLY A 84 -19.51 5.23 -1.22
N ASP A 85 -19.69 3.95 -0.88
CA ASP A 85 -20.48 3.54 0.27
C ASP A 85 -19.64 3.69 1.56
N PRO A 86 -19.96 4.61 2.46
CA PRO A 86 -19.19 4.84 3.68
C PRO A 86 -19.21 3.62 4.63
N VAL A 87 -20.31 2.86 4.64
CA VAL A 87 -20.43 1.68 5.52
C VAL A 87 -19.52 0.56 4.99
N ALA A 88 -19.56 0.28 3.69
CA ALA A 88 -18.69 -0.72 3.07
C ALA A 88 -17.20 -0.34 3.24
N LEU A 89 -16.84 0.93 3.00
CA LEU A 89 -15.47 1.41 3.18
C LEU A 89 -15.00 1.30 4.64
N ALA A 90 -15.85 1.64 5.60
CA ALA A 90 -15.52 1.47 7.02
C ALA A 90 -15.27 -0.01 7.37
N GLN A 91 -16.05 -0.95 6.83
CA GLN A 91 -15.81 -2.39 7.04
C GLN A 91 -14.49 -2.86 6.41
N VAL A 92 -14.16 -2.40 5.21
CA VAL A 92 -12.87 -2.69 4.57
C VAL A 92 -11.72 -2.21 5.47
N MET A 93 -11.80 -0.99 6.00
CA MET A 93 -10.77 -0.43 6.86
C MET A 93 -10.66 -1.15 8.21
N ARG A 94 -11.78 -1.58 8.82
CA ARG A 94 -11.79 -2.41 10.03
C ARG A 94 -11.20 -3.80 9.79
N GLY A 95 -11.42 -4.37 8.61
CA GLY A 95 -10.86 -5.66 8.19
C GLY A 95 -9.36 -5.63 7.87
N ARG A 96 -8.76 -4.44 7.83
CA ARG A 96 -7.34 -4.25 7.59
C ARG A 96 -6.52 -4.87 8.71
N LYS A 97 -5.52 -5.68 8.36
CA LYS A 97 -4.56 -6.25 9.31
C LYS A 97 -3.16 -5.83 8.94
N SER A 98 -2.37 -5.44 9.92
CA SER A 98 -0.94 -5.19 9.77
C SER A 98 -0.18 -6.46 9.38
N VAL A 99 1.04 -6.26 8.89
CA VAL A 99 2.02 -7.32 8.67
C VAL A 99 3.16 -7.12 9.66
N SER A 100 3.50 -8.15 10.44
CA SER A 100 4.55 -8.02 11.45
C SER A 100 5.93 -7.84 10.81
N GLU A 101 6.83 -7.13 11.50
CA GLU A 101 8.24 -7.01 11.09
C GLU A 101 8.89 -8.39 10.91
N ALA A 102 8.59 -9.34 11.80
CA ALA A 102 9.08 -10.71 11.69
C ALA A 102 8.55 -11.45 10.46
N ALA A 103 7.43 -11.04 9.86
CA ALA A 103 6.98 -11.55 8.57
C ALA A 103 7.72 -10.89 7.41
N LEU A 104 7.91 -9.57 7.47
CA LEU A 104 8.64 -8.79 6.45
C LEU A 104 10.12 -9.22 6.36
N SER A 105 10.77 -9.45 7.51
CA SER A 105 12.19 -9.86 7.56
C SER A 105 12.47 -11.25 6.97
N ARG A 106 11.44 -12.02 6.66
CA ARG A 106 11.56 -13.34 6.00
C ARG A 106 11.29 -13.30 4.50
N TRP A 107 11.00 -12.12 3.94
CA TRP A 107 10.80 -12.03 2.50
C TRP A 107 12.11 -12.25 1.75
N ASP A 108 12.07 -13.14 0.77
CA ASP A 108 13.19 -13.46 -0.12
C ASP A 108 12.75 -13.20 -1.56
N LEU A 109 12.40 -11.96 -1.85
CA LEU A 109 11.99 -11.50 -3.17
C LEU A 109 12.33 -10.02 -3.35
N PRO A 110 12.62 -9.59 -4.59
CA PRO A 110 12.85 -8.17 -4.85
C PRO A 110 11.67 -7.30 -4.44
N CYS A 111 11.92 -6.28 -3.64
CA CYS A 111 10.91 -5.34 -3.17
C CYS A 111 11.31 -3.90 -3.48
N LEU A 112 10.38 -3.11 -4.04
CA LEU A 112 10.48 -1.66 -4.13
C LEU A 112 9.41 -1.03 -3.25
N VAL A 113 9.82 -0.11 -2.37
CA VAL A 113 8.94 0.80 -1.65
C VAL A 113 8.98 2.16 -2.35
N LEU A 114 7.84 2.62 -2.91
CA LEU A 114 7.75 3.82 -3.73
C LEU A 114 6.77 4.83 -3.12
N ASN A 115 7.26 6.00 -2.69
CA ASN A 115 6.42 7.00 -2.05
C ASN A 115 6.57 8.38 -2.69
N GLY A 116 5.54 9.21 -2.55
CA GLY A 116 5.68 10.64 -2.77
C GLY A 116 6.63 11.24 -1.72
N VAL A 117 7.46 12.21 -2.10
CA VAL A 117 8.39 12.87 -1.16
C VAL A 117 7.65 13.57 -0.02
N ASP A 118 6.42 14.00 -0.26
CA ASP A 118 5.54 14.65 0.71
C ASP A 118 4.50 13.67 1.30
N ASP A 119 4.60 12.37 1.00
CA ASP A 119 3.68 11.35 1.52
C ASP A 119 4.09 10.93 2.95
N THR A 120 3.46 11.55 3.92
CA THR A 120 3.62 11.23 5.35
C THR A 120 2.50 10.37 5.91
N ASP A 121 1.53 9.96 5.08
CA ASP A 121 0.27 9.36 5.51
C ASP A 121 0.44 8.00 6.20
N ASN A 122 1.35 7.18 5.69
CA ASN A 122 1.57 5.83 6.19
C ASN A 122 2.99 5.64 6.79
N GLY A 123 3.63 6.74 7.19
CA GLY A 123 4.97 6.75 7.78
C GLY A 123 6.08 6.63 6.73
N SER A 124 7.31 6.44 7.21
CA SER A 124 8.52 6.44 6.36
C SER A 124 8.61 5.19 5.48
N GLY A 125 8.79 5.40 4.17
CA GLY A 125 9.10 4.33 3.21
C GLY A 125 10.48 3.72 3.43
N ASP A 126 11.47 4.54 3.80
CA ASP A 126 12.83 4.07 4.13
C ASP A 126 12.81 3.12 5.33
N ALA A 127 12.02 3.47 6.35
CA ALA A 127 11.87 2.62 7.52
C ALA A 127 11.19 1.29 7.18
N LEU A 128 10.20 1.28 6.27
CA LEU A 128 9.59 0.05 5.78
C LEU A 128 10.59 -0.79 4.97
N ALA A 129 11.33 -0.17 4.06
CA ALA A 129 12.33 -0.87 3.26
C ALA A 129 13.42 -1.50 4.13
N ALA A 130 13.84 -0.83 5.21
CA ALA A 130 14.84 -1.36 6.15
C ALA A 130 14.37 -2.64 6.88
N MET A 131 13.06 -2.91 6.96
CA MET A 131 12.51 -4.14 7.57
C MET A 131 12.49 -5.33 6.59
N ILE A 132 12.73 -5.09 5.30
CA ILE A 132 12.61 -6.10 4.24
C ILE A 132 13.98 -6.35 3.62
N PRO A 133 14.53 -7.58 3.70
CA PRO A 133 15.85 -7.89 3.14
C PRO A 133 15.95 -7.52 1.65
N GLY A 134 16.97 -6.74 1.30
CA GLY A 134 17.22 -6.36 -0.09
C GLY A 134 16.21 -5.40 -0.72
N ALA A 135 15.25 -4.87 0.05
CA ALA A 135 14.31 -3.89 -0.47
C ALA A 135 15.01 -2.56 -0.81
N VAL A 136 14.46 -1.89 -1.83
CA VAL A 136 14.89 -0.55 -2.25
C VAL A 136 13.79 0.45 -1.91
N SER A 137 14.14 1.59 -1.32
CA SER A 137 13.23 2.72 -1.18
C SER A 137 13.51 3.74 -2.27
N GLN A 138 12.44 4.31 -2.84
CA GLN A 138 12.50 5.37 -3.83
C GLN A 138 11.40 6.39 -3.58
N THR A 139 11.72 7.68 -3.76
CA THR A 139 10.73 8.75 -3.70
C THR A 139 10.53 9.39 -5.07
N ILE A 140 9.32 9.91 -5.28
CA ILE A 140 8.91 10.68 -6.45
C ILE A 140 8.21 11.96 -5.99
N PRO A 141 8.02 12.98 -6.83
CA PRO A 141 7.26 14.17 -6.46
C PRO A 141 5.83 13.84 -6.04
N GLY A 142 5.31 14.59 -5.04
CA GLY A 142 3.91 14.56 -4.61
C GLY A 142 3.67 13.94 -3.24
N ASN A 143 2.41 14.03 -2.82
CA ASN A 143 1.89 13.47 -1.57
C ASN A 143 1.08 12.18 -1.82
N HIS A 144 0.48 11.63 -0.76
CA HIS A 144 -0.31 10.39 -0.84
C HIS A 144 -1.44 10.43 -1.87
N MET A 145 -2.06 11.58 -2.11
CA MET A 145 -3.25 11.68 -2.98
C MET A 145 -2.90 12.00 -4.44
N ASP A 146 -1.74 12.58 -4.71
CA ASP A 146 -1.40 13.06 -6.06
C ASP A 146 -0.18 12.39 -6.70
N ALA A 147 0.71 11.76 -5.93
CA ALA A 147 1.89 11.09 -6.45
C ALA A 147 1.56 10.04 -7.53
N ILE A 148 0.46 9.31 -7.35
CA ILE A 148 -0.01 8.29 -8.31
C ILE A 148 -0.36 8.86 -9.70
N PHE A 149 -0.66 10.16 -9.79
CA PHE A 149 -1.00 10.85 -11.04
C PHE A 149 0.22 11.53 -11.70
N LYS A 150 1.39 11.51 -11.05
CA LYS A 150 2.61 12.08 -11.63
C LYS A 150 3.20 11.14 -12.67
N PRO A 151 3.80 11.66 -13.76
CA PRO A 151 4.51 10.84 -14.75
C PRO A 151 5.61 9.99 -14.14
N ASP A 152 6.26 10.50 -13.09
CA ASP A 152 7.32 9.83 -12.34
C ASP A 152 6.86 8.50 -11.73
N PHE A 153 5.57 8.39 -11.34
CA PHE A 153 5.01 7.15 -10.81
C PHE A 153 5.06 6.02 -11.85
N ALA A 154 4.54 6.27 -13.04
CA ALA A 154 4.56 5.28 -14.12
C ALA A 154 5.99 4.98 -14.58
N ALA A 155 6.87 5.99 -14.61
CA ALA A 155 8.28 5.83 -14.96
C ALA A 155 9.01 4.92 -13.96
N ALA A 156 8.84 5.15 -12.66
CA ALA A 156 9.45 4.34 -11.59
C ALA A 156 8.99 2.88 -11.65
N ILE A 157 7.68 2.63 -11.84
CA ILE A 157 7.15 1.27 -12.01
C ILE A 157 7.75 0.60 -13.24
N SER A 158 7.75 1.29 -14.38
CA SER A 158 8.27 0.74 -15.65
C SER A 158 9.77 0.42 -15.56
N GLU A 159 10.55 1.26 -14.88
CA GLU A 159 11.96 1.02 -14.66
C GLU A 159 12.18 -0.19 -13.73
N TRP A 160 11.41 -0.27 -12.64
CA TRP A 160 11.48 -1.40 -11.73
C TRP A 160 11.17 -2.72 -12.45
N LEU A 161 10.08 -2.79 -13.19
CA LEU A 161 9.67 -3.99 -13.93
C LEU A 161 10.73 -4.44 -14.94
N ARG A 162 11.29 -3.50 -15.72
CA ARG A 162 12.37 -3.81 -16.66
C ARG A 162 13.63 -4.37 -15.98
N LYS A 163 13.93 -3.93 -14.76
CA LYS A 163 15.07 -4.47 -13.99
C LYS A 163 14.79 -5.90 -13.52
N GLN A 164 13.53 -6.27 -13.25
CA GLN A 164 13.18 -7.64 -12.89
C GLN A 164 13.27 -8.59 -14.10
N ASP A 165 12.82 -8.17 -15.27
CA ASP A 165 12.91 -8.98 -16.50
C ASP A 165 14.35 -9.30 -16.91
N ARG A 166 15.29 -8.38 -16.68
CA ARG A 166 16.72 -8.59 -17.02
C ARG A 166 17.44 -9.55 -16.08
N LYS A 167 16.86 -9.90 -14.96
CA LYS A 167 17.45 -10.85 -13.99
C LYS A 167 16.98 -12.29 -14.20
N ARG A 168 16.13 -12.49 -15.21
CA ARG A 168 15.70 -13.81 -15.70
C ARG A 168 16.59 -14.29 -16.84
#